data_b5b8f8a4cb569bbfac0becfc776b47eb
#
_entry.id   b5b8f8a4cb569bbfac0becfc776b47eb
#
_cell.length_a   1.000
_cell.length_b   1.000
_cell.length_c   1.000
_cell.angle_alpha   90.00
_cell.angle_beta   90.00
_cell.angle_gamma   90.00
#
_symmetry.space_group_name_H-M   'P 1'
#
loop_
_entity.id
_entity.type
_entity.pdbx_description
1 polymer ?
#
loop_
_entity_poly.entity_id
_entity_poly.type
_entity_poly.pdbx_seq_one_letter_code
_entity_poly.pdbx_strand_id
1 'polypeptide(L)'
;MKEKLMRKLPLDHIMGSCEKNSGLKRSLGAFELTMLGVGVIIGSGLFVITGVAAADRAGPGLILSFILAGLACACAALCYAELASAIPVSGSSYTFAYVGLGEIFGWFIGWCITLEYVVAMSAIAVGWSAYAVNILELMEIHLPEKLITDFSSGGIMNLPAIIIISIMAMLQLWGTKESARLNNILVFVKLGVILLFIILVAKHVDPSNYTPFLPYGWSGVFSGAAIVFFAYLGFDAIANSAEEVRDPQKNMPKGIIGSLVIATTLYIIVTLMLTGVAKYSVYSGVAAPVAHALNEVGIRWGSALVSVGAIAGLTTGVLVLLGSESRLIYSMSRDGLLPRSFSKVSRRGVPNQAVICVWIIGVILAGVLPIGTIAELCNIGTLWAFFFVSVTVIVLRKMHPEMPRAFKVPAVPAIPLISMALCIFLVIQLDTMTWIAFVLWTVAGMAIYFAYGVKHSKASEHIAKQ
;
A
#
# COMPACT_ATOMS: atom_id res chain seq x y z
N MET A 1 24.74 -0.63 25.09
CA MET A 1 23.53 -1.08 24.39
C MET A 1 22.76 0.09 23.77
N LYS A 2 22.53 1.18 24.51
CA LYS A 2 21.85 2.38 23.99
C LYS A 2 22.52 3.00 22.76
N GLU A 3 23.84 3.11 22.74
CA GLU A 3 24.61 3.61 21.58
C GLU A 3 24.47 2.71 20.33
N LYS A 4 24.37 1.39 20.52
CA LYS A 4 24.17 0.44 19.41
C LYS A 4 22.79 0.55 18.78
N LEU A 5 21.76 0.89 19.55
CA LEU A 5 20.37 0.98 19.09
C LEU A 5 20.08 2.28 18.35
N MET A 6 20.82 3.36 18.69
CA MET A 6 20.61 4.71 18.13
C MET A 6 21.65 5.07 17.05
N ARG A 7 22.34 4.07 16.49
CA ARG A 7 23.28 4.28 15.38
C ARG A 7 22.54 4.85 14.18
N LYS A 8 23.10 5.86 13.55
CA LYS A 8 22.55 6.50 12.36
C LYS A 8 23.40 6.16 11.16
N LEU A 9 22.77 6.00 10.01
CA LEU A 9 23.51 5.94 8.75
C LEU A 9 24.01 7.35 8.40
N PRO A 10 25.32 7.52 8.12
CA PRO A 10 25.85 8.82 7.72
C PRO A 10 25.22 9.29 6.40
N LEU A 11 24.70 10.51 6.38
CA LEU A 11 24.08 11.12 5.19
C LEU A 11 25.04 11.14 4.00
N ASP A 12 26.30 11.47 4.22
CA ASP A 12 27.33 11.55 3.17
C ASP A 12 27.57 10.20 2.48
N HIS A 13 27.47 9.09 3.24
CA HIS A 13 27.61 7.75 2.68
C HIS A 13 26.44 7.39 1.78
N ILE A 14 25.22 7.79 2.16
CA ILE A 14 24.00 7.52 1.40
C ILE A 14 23.99 8.37 0.12
N MET A 15 24.29 9.65 0.23
CA MET A 15 24.36 10.57 -0.92
C MET A 15 25.48 10.17 -1.88
N GLY A 16 26.65 9.81 -1.38
CA GLY A 16 27.77 9.32 -2.20
C GLY A 16 27.55 7.96 -2.85
N SER A 17 26.73 7.09 -2.26
CA SER A 17 26.33 5.82 -2.87
C SER A 17 25.34 6.02 -4.03
N CYS A 18 24.51 7.05 -3.97
CA CYS A 18 23.60 7.45 -5.06
C CYS A 18 24.32 7.97 -6.29
N GLU A 19 25.40 8.75 -6.11
CA GLU A 19 26.19 9.25 -7.23
C GLU A 19 26.98 8.14 -7.93
N LYS A 20 27.50 7.16 -7.19
CA LYS A 20 28.30 6.05 -7.74
C LYS A 20 27.49 4.90 -8.33
N ASN A 21 26.26 4.66 -7.86
CA ASN A 21 25.41 3.54 -8.29
C ASN A 21 24.29 3.93 -9.23
N SER A 22 24.20 5.18 -9.70
CA SER A 22 23.15 5.63 -10.60
C SER A 22 23.33 5.11 -12.04
N GLY A 23 23.38 3.79 -12.21
CA GLY A 23 23.18 3.14 -13.50
C GLY A 23 21.75 3.26 -14.02
N LEU A 24 20.84 3.84 -13.21
CA LEU A 24 19.44 4.06 -13.55
C LEU A 24 19.29 5.36 -14.36
N LYS A 25 18.61 5.25 -15.49
CA LYS A 25 18.37 6.40 -16.36
C LYS A 25 17.27 7.28 -15.78
N ARG A 26 17.57 8.53 -15.43
CA ARG A 26 16.59 9.52 -14.99
C ARG A 26 15.64 9.87 -16.12
N SER A 27 14.46 9.26 -16.15
CA SER A 27 13.48 9.37 -17.22
C SER A 27 12.13 9.94 -16.76
N LEU A 28 11.78 9.84 -15.48
CA LEU A 28 10.46 10.14 -14.94
C LEU A 28 10.31 11.64 -14.65
N GLY A 29 9.29 12.28 -15.24
CA GLY A 29 8.84 13.64 -14.91
C GLY A 29 7.68 13.64 -13.91
N ALA A 30 7.10 14.81 -13.63
CA ALA A 30 5.98 14.94 -12.69
C ALA A 30 4.73 14.17 -13.15
N PHE A 31 4.43 14.16 -14.45
CA PHE A 31 3.28 13.46 -15.01
C PHE A 31 3.45 11.95 -14.88
N GLU A 32 4.59 11.40 -15.29
CA GLU A 32 4.88 9.97 -15.19
C GLU A 32 4.84 9.49 -13.73
N LEU A 33 5.34 10.31 -12.79
CA LEU A 33 5.25 10.02 -11.36
C LEU A 33 3.82 10.05 -10.83
N THR A 34 3.02 11.02 -11.26
CA THR A 34 1.60 11.10 -10.91
C THR A 34 0.87 9.86 -11.42
N MET A 35 1.10 9.47 -12.68
CA MET A 35 0.49 8.26 -13.26
C MET A 35 0.97 6.97 -12.60
N LEU A 36 2.26 6.90 -12.23
CA LEU A 36 2.79 5.79 -11.45
C LEU A 36 2.06 5.69 -10.10
N GLY A 37 1.93 6.81 -9.38
CA GLY A 37 1.23 6.86 -8.10
C GLY A 37 -0.26 6.49 -8.22
N VAL A 38 -0.97 7.05 -9.18
CA VAL A 38 -2.37 6.69 -9.48
C VAL A 38 -2.48 5.19 -9.78
N GLY A 39 -1.52 4.63 -10.53
CA GLY A 39 -1.48 3.22 -10.87
C GLY A 39 -1.30 2.30 -9.65
N VAL A 40 -0.52 2.73 -8.65
CA VAL A 40 -0.31 1.96 -7.42
C VAL A 40 -1.47 2.16 -6.45
N ILE A 41 -1.91 3.40 -6.23
CA ILE A 41 -2.99 3.75 -5.29
C ILE A 41 -4.32 3.12 -5.74
N ILE A 42 -4.71 3.26 -7.02
CA ILE A 42 -5.96 2.72 -7.54
C ILE A 42 -5.82 1.22 -7.77
N GLY A 43 -6.24 0.46 -6.77
CA GLY A 43 -6.18 -1.01 -6.75
C GLY A 43 -7.35 -1.61 -5.98
N SER A 44 -7.07 -2.59 -5.15
CA SER A 44 -8.07 -3.28 -4.32
C SER A 44 -8.82 -2.35 -3.36
N GLY A 45 -8.23 -1.23 -2.97
CA GLY A 45 -8.90 -0.22 -2.15
C GLY A 45 -10.19 0.28 -2.78
N LEU A 46 -10.16 0.64 -4.07
CA LEU A 46 -11.34 1.09 -4.81
C LEU A 46 -12.23 -0.08 -5.23
N PHE A 47 -11.62 -1.11 -5.82
CA PHE A 47 -12.38 -2.19 -6.44
C PHE A 47 -12.98 -3.19 -5.45
N VAL A 48 -12.48 -3.24 -4.19
CA VAL A 48 -12.87 -4.25 -3.20
C VAL A 48 -13.31 -3.63 -1.88
N ILE A 49 -12.41 -2.88 -1.21
CA ILE A 49 -12.65 -2.40 0.15
C ILE A 49 -13.81 -1.40 0.24
N THR A 50 -14.06 -0.62 -0.81
CA THR A 50 -15.14 0.37 -0.84
C THR A 50 -16.51 -0.25 -0.54
N GLY A 51 -16.81 -1.43 -1.09
CA GLY A 51 -18.07 -2.14 -0.82
C GLY A 51 -18.18 -2.64 0.62
N VAL A 52 -17.13 -3.32 1.09
CA VAL A 52 -17.05 -3.85 2.46
C VAL A 52 -17.17 -2.72 3.49
N ALA A 53 -16.44 -1.63 3.30
CA ALA A 53 -16.48 -0.48 4.20
C ALA A 53 -17.85 0.25 4.18
N ALA A 54 -18.51 0.31 3.01
CA ALA A 54 -19.86 0.84 2.91
C ALA A 54 -20.87 -0.02 3.68
N ALA A 55 -20.83 -1.35 3.47
CA ALA A 55 -21.81 -2.25 4.08
C ALA A 55 -21.63 -2.36 5.60
N ASP A 56 -20.40 -2.55 6.06
CA ASP A 56 -20.13 -3.01 7.42
C ASP A 56 -19.70 -1.89 8.38
N ARG A 57 -19.38 -0.67 7.86
CA ARG A 57 -18.84 0.40 8.70
C ARG A 57 -19.55 1.74 8.59
N ALA A 58 -19.73 2.30 7.40
CA ALA A 58 -20.11 3.72 7.27
C ALA A 58 -21.38 4.00 6.46
N GLY A 59 -21.89 3.05 5.67
CA GLY A 59 -22.98 3.29 4.74
C GLY A 59 -22.62 4.36 3.70
N PRO A 60 -23.58 5.19 3.27
CA PRO A 60 -23.31 6.33 2.38
C PRO A 60 -22.32 7.34 2.96
N GLY A 61 -22.23 7.44 4.30
CA GLY A 61 -21.26 8.26 5.03
C GLY A 61 -19.80 7.90 4.77
N LEU A 62 -19.53 6.80 4.06
CA LEU A 62 -18.18 6.40 3.64
C LEU A 62 -17.44 7.50 2.86
N ILE A 63 -18.16 8.40 2.20
CA ILE A 63 -17.57 9.58 1.56
C ILE A 63 -16.78 10.42 2.57
N LEU A 64 -17.33 10.64 3.76
CA LEU A 64 -16.67 11.36 4.85
C LEU A 64 -15.46 10.58 5.34
N SER A 65 -15.54 9.25 5.37
CA SER A 65 -14.42 8.36 5.71
C SER A 65 -13.27 8.53 4.72
N PHE A 66 -13.54 8.57 3.41
CA PHE A 66 -12.51 8.83 2.40
C PHE A 66 -11.89 10.23 2.52
N ILE A 67 -12.69 11.25 2.83
CA ILE A 67 -12.16 12.61 3.07
C ILE A 67 -11.23 12.60 4.27
N LEU A 68 -11.63 11.97 5.38
CA LEU A 68 -10.81 11.91 6.61
C LEU A 68 -9.51 11.12 6.39
N ALA A 69 -9.59 9.95 5.77
CA ALA A 69 -8.42 9.15 5.42
C ALA A 69 -7.51 9.89 4.41
N GLY A 70 -8.10 10.55 3.41
CA GLY A 70 -7.39 11.39 2.45
C GLY A 70 -6.66 12.57 3.10
N LEU A 71 -7.24 13.20 4.12
CA LEU A 71 -6.59 14.27 4.89
C LEU A 71 -5.39 13.74 5.67
N ALA A 72 -5.53 12.58 6.31
CA ALA A 72 -4.41 11.94 7.01
C ALA A 72 -3.27 11.61 6.04
N CYS A 73 -3.61 11.02 4.88
CA CYS A 73 -2.65 10.74 3.81
C CYS A 73 -2.02 12.00 3.23
N ALA A 74 -2.77 13.10 3.07
CA ALA A 74 -2.23 14.35 2.55
C ALA A 74 -1.17 14.94 3.50
N CYS A 75 -1.41 14.94 4.80
CA CYS A 75 -0.44 15.40 5.79
C CYS A 75 0.83 14.53 5.78
N ALA A 76 0.67 13.21 5.72
CA ALA A 76 1.80 12.28 5.61
C ALA A 76 2.55 12.43 4.27
N ALA A 77 1.82 12.56 3.16
CA ALA A 77 2.40 12.74 1.82
C ALA A 77 3.26 14.00 1.70
N LEU A 78 2.87 15.10 2.37
CA LEU A 78 3.72 16.29 2.45
C LEU A 78 5.04 15.98 3.18
N CYS A 79 5.00 15.23 4.30
CA CYS A 79 6.20 14.80 5.01
C CYS A 79 7.09 13.90 4.14
N TYR A 80 6.50 12.95 3.44
CA TYR A 80 7.21 12.10 2.47
C TYR A 80 7.84 12.91 1.35
N ALA A 81 7.12 13.88 0.80
CA ALA A 81 7.60 14.73 -0.28
C ALA A 81 8.84 15.55 0.14
N GLU A 82 8.90 16.05 1.38
CA GLU A 82 10.10 16.71 1.91
C GLU A 82 11.26 15.74 2.02
N LEU A 83 11.07 14.58 2.65
CA LEU A 83 12.15 13.61 2.86
C LEU A 83 12.64 13.02 1.53
N ALA A 84 11.74 12.64 0.63
CA ALA A 84 12.09 12.11 -0.68
C ALA A 84 12.81 13.12 -1.58
N SER A 85 12.50 14.42 -1.44
CA SER A 85 13.22 15.48 -2.16
C SER A 85 14.60 15.79 -1.55
N ALA A 86 14.76 15.59 -0.24
CA ALA A 86 15.97 15.89 0.50
C ALA A 86 16.95 14.69 0.52
N ILE A 87 16.42 13.46 0.55
CA ILE A 87 17.15 12.19 0.58
C ILE A 87 16.63 11.30 -0.54
N PRO A 88 17.01 11.56 -1.81
CA PRO A 88 16.47 10.87 -2.98
C PRO A 88 17.14 9.49 -3.17
N VAL A 89 16.90 8.57 -2.22
CA VAL A 89 17.43 7.20 -2.23
C VAL A 89 16.31 6.17 -2.22
N SER A 90 16.56 5.02 -2.82
CA SER A 90 15.68 3.87 -2.69
C SER A 90 15.70 3.34 -1.25
N GLY A 91 14.53 2.94 -0.73
CA GLY A 91 14.39 2.45 0.64
C GLY A 91 13.34 3.24 1.46
N SER A 92 12.81 4.35 0.91
CA SER A 92 11.65 5.08 1.46
C SER A 92 11.74 5.30 2.98
N SER A 93 10.64 5.06 3.67
CA SER A 93 10.47 5.29 5.12
C SER A 93 11.51 4.57 5.99
N TYR A 94 11.92 3.35 5.60
CA TYR A 94 12.98 2.60 6.28
C TYR A 94 14.27 3.42 6.36
N THR A 95 14.74 3.92 5.20
CA THR A 95 15.98 4.69 5.10
C THR A 95 15.83 6.06 5.81
N PHE A 96 14.70 6.75 5.64
CA PHE A 96 14.46 8.03 6.30
C PHE A 96 14.53 7.91 7.82
N ALA A 97 13.91 6.88 8.38
CA ALA A 97 13.95 6.65 9.82
C ALA A 97 15.33 6.22 10.32
N TYR A 98 16.03 5.41 9.55
CA TYR A 98 17.39 4.98 9.91
C TYR A 98 18.34 6.18 10.00
N VAL A 99 18.26 7.11 9.04
CA VAL A 99 19.04 8.36 9.03
C VAL A 99 18.64 9.31 10.15
N GLY A 100 17.33 9.54 10.30
CA GLY A 100 16.82 10.55 11.23
C GLY A 100 16.77 10.08 12.68
N LEU A 101 16.27 8.90 12.93
CA LEU A 101 15.92 8.39 14.26
C LEU A 101 16.91 7.33 14.78
N GLY A 102 17.54 6.57 13.89
CA GLY A 102 18.51 5.53 14.22
C GLY A 102 18.05 4.12 13.89
N GLU A 103 18.94 3.14 14.11
CA GLU A 103 18.83 1.77 13.64
C GLU A 103 17.57 1.05 14.10
N ILE A 104 17.21 1.18 15.39
CA ILE A 104 16.03 0.49 15.95
C ILE A 104 14.75 0.99 15.31
N PHE A 105 14.64 2.29 15.01
CA PHE A 105 13.48 2.86 14.34
C PHE A 105 13.45 2.48 12.86
N GLY A 106 14.61 2.47 12.19
CA GLY A 106 14.74 1.94 10.84
C GLY A 106 14.27 0.49 10.77
N TRP A 107 14.77 -0.37 11.67
CA TRP A 107 14.32 -1.76 11.76
C TRP A 107 12.80 -1.87 11.96
N PHE A 108 12.26 -1.16 12.96
CA PHE A 108 10.83 -1.23 13.27
C PHE A 108 9.97 -0.84 12.06
N ILE A 109 10.34 0.25 11.37
CA ILE A 109 9.60 0.70 10.18
C ILE A 109 9.77 -0.28 9.02
N GLY A 110 10.98 -0.78 8.78
CA GLY A 110 11.20 -1.83 7.77
C GLY A 110 10.33 -3.06 8.04
N TRP A 111 10.20 -3.46 9.31
CA TRP A 111 9.36 -4.56 9.74
C TRP A 111 7.85 -4.27 9.58
N CYS A 112 7.42 -3.03 9.81
CA CYS A 112 6.04 -2.58 9.54
C CYS A 112 5.73 -2.59 8.03
N ILE A 113 6.66 -2.12 7.18
CA ILE A 113 6.49 -2.13 5.72
C ILE A 113 6.47 -3.56 5.18
N THR A 114 7.26 -4.47 5.77
CA THR A 114 7.19 -5.91 5.44
C THR A 114 5.78 -6.47 5.68
N LEU A 115 5.17 -6.15 6.81
CA LEU A 115 3.76 -6.51 7.06
C LEU A 115 2.85 -5.90 6.01
N GLU A 116 2.97 -4.58 5.78
CA GLU A 116 2.16 -3.83 4.82
C GLU A 116 2.15 -4.47 3.44
N TYR A 117 3.32 -4.70 2.84
CA TYR A 117 3.40 -5.15 1.45
C TYR A 117 2.93 -6.59 1.25
N VAL A 118 3.27 -7.51 2.17
CA VAL A 118 2.80 -8.89 2.10
C VAL A 118 1.28 -8.98 2.27
N VAL A 119 0.76 -8.21 3.21
CA VAL A 119 -0.67 -8.18 3.51
C VAL A 119 -1.44 -7.48 2.39
N ALA A 120 -0.95 -6.34 1.88
CA ALA A 120 -1.57 -5.65 0.74
C ALA A 120 -1.60 -6.52 -0.52
N MET A 121 -0.51 -7.23 -0.82
CA MET A 121 -0.46 -8.20 -1.92
C MET A 121 -1.55 -9.28 -1.77
N SER A 122 -1.73 -9.79 -0.56
CA SER A 122 -2.75 -10.81 -0.26
C SER A 122 -4.16 -10.26 -0.44
N ALA A 123 -4.43 -9.03 0.00
CA ALA A 123 -5.71 -8.34 -0.20
C ALA A 123 -6.03 -8.15 -1.69
N ILE A 124 -5.03 -7.72 -2.48
CA ILE A 124 -5.17 -7.57 -3.93
C ILE A 124 -5.50 -8.91 -4.58
N ALA A 125 -4.86 -10.00 -4.15
CA ALA A 125 -5.11 -11.33 -4.70
C ALA A 125 -6.51 -11.86 -4.37
N VAL A 126 -7.03 -11.59 -3.16
CA VAL A 126 -8.42 -11.92 -2.80
C VAL A 126 -9.40 -11.12 -3.66
N GLY A 127 -9.16 -9.84 -3.86
CA GLY A 127 -9.95 -9.02 -4.78
C GLY A 127 -9.90 -9.52 -6.22
N TRP A 128 -8.72 -9.89 -6.70
CA TRP A 128 -8.53 -10.51 -8.02
C TRP A 128 -9.37 -11.77 -8.18
N SER A 129 -9.33 -12.64 -7.15
CA SER A 129 -10.13 -13.88 -7.11
C SER A 129 -11.62 -13.59 -7.29
N ALA A 130 -12.16 -12.61 -6.57
CA ALA A 130 -13.59 -12.27 -6.63
C ALA A 130 -14.02 -11.78 -8.03
N TYR A 131 -13.19 -10.96 -8.69
CA TYR A 131 -13.48 -10.52 -10.06
C TYR A 131 -13.32 -11.66 -11.08
N ALA A 132 -12.36 -12.56 -10.87
CA ALA A 132 -12.20 -13.75 -11.71
C ALA A 132 -13.42 -14.69 -11.57
N VAL A 133 -13.89 -14.92 -10.35
CA VAL A 133 -15.10 -15.71 -10.08
C VAL A 133 -16.32 -15.06 -10.73
N ASN A 134 -16.49 -13.74 -10.62
CA ASN A 134 -17.60 -13.04 -11.29
C ASN A 134 -17.61 -13.25 -12.81
N ILE A 135 -16.44 -13.27 -13.47
CA ILE A 135 -16.38 -13.58 -14.91
C ILE A 135 -16.81 -15.03 -15.17
N LEU A 136 -16.33 -15.97 -14.37
CA LEU A 136 -16.70 -17.40 -14.54
C LEU A 136 -18.21 -17.61 -14.36
N GLU A 137 -18.82 -16.97 -13.37
CA GLU A 137 -20.26 -17.01 -13.14
C GLU A 137 -21.06 -16.41 -14.32
N LEU A 138 -20.58 -15.31 -14.90
CA LEU A 138 -21.18 -14.74 -16.11
C LEU A 138 -21.09 -15.67 -17.33
N MET A 139 -20.10 -16.59 -17.33
CA MET A 139 -19.94 -17.66 -18.32
C MET A 139 -20.65 -18.96 -17.93
N GLU A 140 -21.47 -18.94 -16.87
CA GLU A 140 -22.19 -20.09 -16.31
C GLU A 140 -21.26 -21.20 -15.75
N ILE A 141 -19.99 -20.84 -15.43
CA ILE A 141 -19.03 -21.75 -14.81
C ILE A 141 -19.02 -21.47 -13.29
N HIS A 142 -19.53 -22.42 -12.53
CA HIS A 142 -19.62 -22.32 -11.07
C HIS A 142 -18.49 -23.09 -10.41
N LEU A 143 -17.61 -22.39 -9.68
CA LEU A 143 -16.61 -23.00 -8.83
C LEU A 143 -17.24 -23.41 -7.49
N PRO A 144 -16.75 -24.49 -6.86
CA PRO A 144 -17.19 -24.85 -5.51
C PRO A 144 -16.92 -23.71 -4.50
N GLU A 145 -17.96 -23.28 -3.76
CA GLU A 145 -17.86 -22.21 -2.76
C GLU A 145 -16.69 -22.40 -1.78
N LYS A 146 -16.43 -23.66 -1.38
CA LYS A 146 -15.34 -24.01 -0.48
C LYS A 146 -13.93 -23.68 -1.02
N LEU A 147 -13.78 -23.47 -2.32
CA LEU A 147 -12.51 -23.17 -2.98
C LEU A 147 -12.37 -21.69 -3.39
N ILE A 148 -13.39 -20.89 -3.18
CA ILE A 148 -13.39 -19.45 -3.49
C ILE A 148 -13.58 -18.58 -2.24
N THR A 149 -13.82 -19.22 -1.10
CA THR A 149 -14.05 -18.57 0.21
C THR A 149 -12.87 -18.86 1.13
N ASP A 150 -12.47 -17.88 1.93
CA ASP A 150 -11.41 -18.05 2.92
C ASP A 150 -11.81 -19.02 4.05
N PHE A 151 -10.82 -19.54 4.76
CA PHE A 151 -11.03 -20.52 5.83
C PHE A 151 -11.87 -19.97 6.97
N SER A 152 -11.68 -18.71 7.35
CA SER A 152 -12.40 -18.09 8.46
C SER A 152 -13.88 -17.84 8.16
N SER A 153 -14.24 -17.72 6.86
CA SER A 153 -15.63 -17.58 6.40
C SER A 153 -16.31 -18.92 6.04
N GLY A 154 -15.70 -20.06 6.42
CA GLY A 154 -16.27 -21.39 6.24
C GLY A 154 -15.85 -22.12 4.94
N GLY A 155 -14.96 -21.55 4.16
CA GLY A 155 -14.31 -22.22 3.04
C GLY A 155 -13.17 -23.14 3.45
N ILE A 156 -12.50 -23.76 2.48
CA ILE A 156 -11.25 -24.48 2.69
C ILE A 156 -10.07 -23.53 2.46
N MET A 157 -10.11 -22.81 1.34
CA MET A 157 -9.10 -21.83 0.94
C MET A 157 -9.58 -21.03 -0.27
N ASN A 158 -9.08 -19.83 -0.43
CA ASN A 158 -9.31 -19.05 -1.65
C ASN A 158 -8.30 -19.45 -2.73
N LEU A 159 -8.63 -20.51 -3.49
CA LEU A 159 -7.73 -21.12 -4.49
C LEU A 159 -7.34 -20.16 -5.62
N PRO A 160 -8.24 -19.35 -6.24
CA PRO A 160 -7.84 -18.43 -7.29
C PRO A 160 -6.85 -17.35 -6.78
N ALA A 161 -6.99 -16.89 -5.53
CA ALA A 161 -6.04 -15.96 -4.92
C ALA A 161 -4.65 -16.59 -4.75
N ILE A 162 -4.59 -17.84 -4.33
CA ILE A 162 -3.34 -18.62 -4.21
C ILE A 162 -2.69 -18.79 -5.59
N ILE A 163 -3.47 -19.09 -6.61
CA ILE A 163 -2.98 -19.30 -7.99
C ILE A 163 -2.34 -18.04 -8.53
N ILE A 164 -3.00 -16.87 -8.41
CA ILE A 164 -2.45 -15.62 -8.95
C ILE A 164 -1.15 -15.22 -8.24
N ILE A 165 -1.08 -15.32 -6.91
CA ILE A 165 0.17 -15.06 -6.17
C ILE A 165 1.28 -15.99 -6.65
N SER A 166 0.97 -17.28 -6.85
CA SER A 166 1.95 -18.28 -7.28
C SER A 166 2.45 -18.03 -8.70
N ILE A 167 1.56 -17.65 -9.62
CA ILE A 167 1.94 -17.27 -10.99
C ILE A 167 2.85 -16.04 -10.96
N MET A 168 2.51 -15.01 -10.19
CA MET A 168 3.32 -13.80 -10.09
C MET A 168 4.68 -14.07 -9.43
N ALA A 169 4.74 -14.95 -8.43
CA ALA A 169 6.00 -15.38 -7.81
C ALA A 169 6.90 -16.12 -8.81
N MET A 170 6.34 -17.03 -9.62
CA MET A 170 7.09 -17.71 -10.69
C MET A 170 7.62 -16.72 -11.72
N LEU A 171 6.80 -15.78 -12.17
CA LEU A 171 7.23 -14.73 -13.11
C LEU A 171 8.37 -13.89 -12.52
N GLN A 172 8.27 -13.51 -11.24
CA GLN A 172 9.32 -12.77 -10.54
C GLN A 172 10.63 -13.57 -10.46
N LEU A 173 10.56 -14.87 -10.15
CA LEU A 173 11.73 -15.75 -10.11
C LEU A 173 12.38 -15.92 -11.50
N TRP A 174 11.62 -15.82 -12.58
CA TRP A 174 12.14 -15.82 -13.94
C TRP A 174 12.85 -14.52 -14.31
N GLY A 175 12.72 -13.47 -13.49
CA GLY A 175 13.43 -12.21 -13.70
C GLY A 175 12.77 -11.33 -14.77
N THR A 176 11.46 -11.40 -14.90
CA THR A 176 10.71 -10.49 -15.76
C THR A 176 10.83 -9.06 -15.21
N LYS A 177 11.46 -8.18 -15.99
CA LYS A 177 11.45 -6.75 -15.71
C LYS A 177 10.09 -6.22 -16.15
N GLU A 178 9.34 -5.64 -15.23
CA GLU A 178 8.14 -4.90 -15.60
C GLU A 178 8.50 -3.80 -16.61
N SER A 179 7.85 -3.84 -17.77
CA SER A 179 7.98 -2.73 -18.70
C SER A 179 7.17 -1.56 -18.14
N ALA A 180 7.81 -0.42 -17.88
CA ALA A 180 7.14 0.82 -17.51
C ALA A 180 6.00 1.19 -18.50
N ARG A 181 6.17 0.82 -19.77
CA ARG A 181 5.12 0.98 -20.80
C ARG A 181 3.89 0.11 -20.51
N LEU A 182 4.07 -1.14 -20.10
CA LEU A 182 2.97 -2.04 -19.75
C LEU A 182 2.22 -1.52 -18.53
N ASN A 183 2.95 -1.09 -17.51
CA ASN A 183 2.34 -0.48 -16.33
C ASN A 183 1.50 0.74 -16.70
N ASN A 184 2.00 1.66 -17.53
CA ASN A 184 1.25 2.84 -17.96
C ASN A 184 -0.03 2.46 -18.73
N ILE A 185 0.03 1.47 -19.64
CA ILE A 185 -1.16 0.97 -20.36
C ILE A 185 -2.20 0.46 -19.37
N LEU A 186 -1.78 -0.32 -18.39
CA LEU A 186 -2.69 -0.89 -17.39
C LEU A 186 -3.30 0.18 -16.46
N VAL A 187 -2.58 1.26 -16.18
CA VAL A 187 -3.12 2.43 -15.46
C VAL A 187 -4.23 3.09 -16.28
N PHE A 188 -4.04 3.30 -17.58
CA PHE A 188 -5.08 3.85 -18.44
C PHE A 188 -6.29 2.91 -18.54
N VAL A 189 -6.08 1.59 -18.60
CA VAL A 189 -7.16 0.61 -18.57
C VAL A 189 -7.96 0.72 -17.26
N LYS A 190 -7.29 0.79 -16.11
CA LYS A 190 -7.95 0.97 -14.79
C LYS A 190 -8.82 2.23 -14.76
N LEU A 191 -8.27 3.36 -15.17
CA LEU A 191 -9.00 4.63 -15.22
C LEU A 191 -10.17 4.57 -16.19
N GLY A 192 -9.97 3.97 -17.36
CA GLY A 192 -11.03 3.75 -18.36
C GLY A 192 -12.17 2.91 -17.82
N VAL A 193 -11.87 1.85 -17.07
CA VAL A 193 -12.87 0.97 -16.44
C VAL A 193 -13.64 1.70 -15.34
N ILE A 194 -12.98 2.52 -14.54
CA ILE A 194 -13.65 3.34 -13.51
C ILE A 194 -14.58 4.37 -14.15
N LEU A 195 -14.13 5.06 -15.19
CA LEU A 195 -14.95 6.01 -15.93
C LEU A 195 -16.14 5.30 -16.59
N LEU A 196 -15.93 4.12 -17.17
CA LEU A 196 -16.99 3.29 -17.74
C LEU A 196 -18.04 2.95 -16.66
N PHE A 197 -17.60 2.49 -15.49
CA PHE A 197 -18.49 2.23 -14.37
C PHE A 197 -19.34 3.46 -14.02
N ILE A 198 -18.69 4.61 -13.80
CA ILE A 198 -19.37 5.85 -13.43
C ILE A 198 -20.44 6.23 -14.48
N ILE A 199 -20.09 6.17 -15.77
CA ILE A 199 -21.01 6.51 -16.87
C ILE A 199 -22.20 5.55 -16.92
N LEU A 200 -21.95 4.25 -16.78
CA LEU A 200 -23.00 3.23 -16.86
C LEU A 200 -24.00 3.33 -15.72
N VAL A 201 -23.52 3.59 -14.49
CA VAL A 201 -24.39 3.61 -13.31
C VAL A 201 -25.01 4.97 -13.00
N ALA A 202 -24.51 6.07 -13.58
CA ALA A 202 -24.96 7.43 -13.26
C ALA A 202 -26.48 7.63 -13.41
N LYS A 203 -27.10 6.96 -14.38
CA LYS A 203 -28.55 7.04 -14.61
C LYS A 203 -29.39 6.18 -13.66
N HIS A 204 -28.75 5.29 -12.91
CA HIS A 204 -29.39 4.32 -12.00
C HIS A 204 -29.22 4.73 -10.53
N VAL A 205 -28.64 5.90 -10.28
CA VAL A 205 -28.51 6.45 -8.93
C VAL A 205 -29.90 6.86 -8.41
N ASP A 206 -30.30 6.26 -7.29
CA ASP A 206 -31.51 6.62 -6.56
C ASP A 206 -31.13 7.34 -5.26
N PRO A 207 -31.48 8.64 -5.11
CA PRO A 207 -31.15 9.40 -3.89
C PRO A 207 -31.73 8.79 -2.61
N SER A 208 -32.77 7.96 -2.69
CA SER A 208 -33.37 7.27 -1.54
C SER A 208 -32.37 6.29 -0.87
N ASN A 209 -31.43 5.74 -1.64
CA ASN A 209 -30.37 4.85 -1.14
C ASN A 209 -29.39 5.54 -0.19
N TYR A 210 -29.33 6.88 -0.22
CA TYR A 210 -28.49 7.64 0.74
C TYR A 210 -29.16 7.83 2.12
N THR A 211 -30.38 7.31 2.31
CA THR A 211 -31.09 7.46 3.58
C THR A 211 -31.18 6.11 4.33
N PRO A 212 -30.71 6.02 5.59
CA PRO A 212 -30.01 7.07 6.35
C PRO A 212 -28.56 7.29 5.87
N PHE A 213 -28.10 8.56 5.85
CA PHE A 213 -26.75 8.89 5.37
C PHE A 213 -25.65 8.35 6.31
N LEU A 214 -25.90 8.34 7.61
CA LEU A 214 -25.01 7.82 8.64
C LEU A 214 -25.67 6.67 9.41
N PRO A 215 -25.86 5.49 8.81
CA PRO A 215 -26.57 4.38 9.49
C PRO A 215 -25.83 3.90 10.75
N TYR A 216 -24.52 4.04 10.78
CA TYR A 216 -23.67 3.66 11.92
C TYR A 216 -23.17 4.88 12.72
N GLY A 217 -23.74 6.07 12.49
CA GLY A 217 -23.33 7.31 13.14
C GLY A 217 -21.91 7.76 12.80
N TRP A 218 -21.37 8.69 13.57
CA TRP A 218 -20.00 9.18 13.40
C TRP A 218 -18.93 8.10 13.72
N SER A 219 -19.23 7.18 14.64
CA SER A 219 -18.35 6.05 14.93
C SER A 219 -18.11 5.21 13.68
N GLY A 220 -19.16 5.01 12.86
CA GLY A 220 -19.04 4.32 11.59
C GLY A 220 -18.17 5.08 10.58
N VAL A 221 -18.26 6.42 10.52
CA VAL A 221 -17.38 7.23 9.67
C VAL A 221 -15.92 7.07 10.08
N PHE A 222 -15.62 7.08 11.37
CA PHE A 222 -14.25 6.97 11.88
C PHE A 222 -13.67 5.57 11.68
N SER A 223 -14.42 4.52 11.99
CA SER A 223 -13.99 3.14 11.72
C SER A 223 -13.92 2.86 10.20
N GLY A 224 -14.84 3.44 9.42
CA GLY A 224 -14.77 3.43 7.97
C GLY A 224 -13.50 4.10 7.44
N ALA A 225 -13.09 5.25 8.01
CA ALA A 225 -11.85 5.91 7.62
C ALA A 225 -10.62 5.04 7.90
N ALA A 226 -10.60 4.32 9.01
CA ALA A 226 -9.51 3.42 9.35
C ALA A 226 -9.37 2.27 8.34
N ILE A 227 -10.47 1.70 7.85
CA ILE A 227 -10.41 0.62 6.86
C ILE A 227 -10.13 1.14 5.45
N VAL A 228 -10.77 2.25 5.01
CA VAL A 228 -10.53 2.81 3.66
C VAL A 228 -9.19 3.52 3.52
N PHE A 229 -8.46 3.74 4.61
CA PHE A 229 -7.08 4.19 4.55
C PHE A 229 -6.24 3.25 3.68
N PHE A 230 -6.56 1.95 3.67
CA PHE A 230 -5.98 0.96 2.76
C PHE A 230 -6.02 1.39 1.29
N ALA A 231 -7.05 2.11 0.87
CA ALA A 231 -7.19 2.55 -0.51
C ALA A 231 -6.12 3.58 -0.93
N TYR A 232 -5.52 4.28 0.02
CA TYR A 232 -4.50 5.30 -0.23
C TYR A 232 -3.07 4.76 -0.23
N LEU A 233 -2.88 3.46 0.09
CA LEU A 233 -1.54 2.86 0.11
C LEU A 233 -0.90 2.93 -1.27
N GLY A 234 0.41 3.14 -1.28
CA GLY A 234 1.22 3.13 -2.49
C GLY A 234 1.73 4.49 -2.96
N PHE A 235 1.27 5.62 -2.44
CA PHE A 235 1.92 6.90 -2.76
C PHE A 235 3.36 6.98 -2.23
N ASP A 236 3.66 6.26 -1.16
CA ASP A 236 5.00 6.10 -0.61
C ASP A 236 5.94 5.31 -1.54
N ALA A 237 5.38 4.41 -2.35
CA ALA A 237 6.13 3.69 -3.39
C ALA A 237 6.71 4.64 -4.46
N ILE A 238 6.09 5.82 -4.69
CA ILE A 238 6.66 6.86 -5.55
C ILE A 238 8.04 7.28 -5.01
N ALA A 239 8.22 7.34 -3.68
CA ALA A 239 9.48 7.71 -3.06
C ALA A 239 10.61 6.71 -3.39
N ASN A 240 10.29 5.43 -3.64
CA ASN A 240 11.26 4.43 -4.07
C ASN A 240 11.79 4.66 -5.49
N SER A 241 11.07 5.43 -6.31
CA SER A 241 11.47 5.77 -7.68
C SER A 241 12.32 7.05 -7.76
N ALA A 242 12.71 7.64 -6.64
CA ALA A 242 13.41 8.93 -6.58
C ALA A 242 14.70 8.98 -7.41
N GLU A 243 15.42 7.85 -7.51
CA GLU A 243 16.66 7.74 -8.30
C GLU A 243 16.43 7.82 -9.83
N GLU A 244 15.22 7.49 -10.29
CA GLU A 244 14.83 7.51 -11.71
C GLU A 244 14.17 8.83 -12.13
N VAL A 245 13.99 9.78 -11.21
CA VAL A 245 13.27 11.02 -11.42
C VAL A 245 14.17 12.11 -11.94
N ARG A 246 13.67 12.84 -12.99
CA ARG A 246 14.27 14.10 -13.44
C ARG A 246 13.93 15.20 -12.44
N ASP A 247 14.91 15.98 -12.01
CA ASP A 247 14.71 17.03 -11.01
C ASP A 247 13.84 16.56 -9.82
N PRO A 248 14.29 15.52 -9.07
CA PRO A 248 13.48 14.89 -8.03
C PRO A 248 12.95 15.90 -7.02
N GLN A 249 13.71 16.92 -6.76
CA GLN A 249 13.38 18.01 -5.87
C GLN A 249 12.06 18.74 -6.24
N LYS A 250 11.75 18.88 -7.53
CA LYS A 250 10.54 19.53 -8.01
C LYS A 250 9.43 18.53 -8.36
N ASN A 251 9.81 17.38 -8.94
CA ASN A 251 8.85 16.45 -9.51
C ASN A 251 8.29 15.46 -8.49
N MET A 252 9.08 15.08 -7.45
CA MET A 252 8.61 14.19 -6.38
C MET A 252 7.37 14.74 -5.65
N PRO A 253 7.39 15.98 -5.13
CA PRO A 253 6.21 16.54 -4.48
C PRO A 253 4.97 16.61 -5.38
N LYS A 254 5.18 17.00 -6.65
CA LYS A 254 4.08 17.08 -7.63
C LYS A 254 3.48 15.72 -7.93
N GLY A 255 4.32 14.69 -8.08
CA GLY A 255 3.88 13.32 -8.31
C GLY A 255 3.09 12.76 -7.14
N ILE A 256 3.60 12.89 -5.92
CA ILE A 256 2.98 12.39 -4.70
C ILE A 256 1.63 13.09 -4.45
N ILE A 257 1.60 14.42 -4.44
CA ILE A 257 0.37 15.19 -4.17
C ILE A 257 -0.64 15.02 -5.31
N GLY A 258 -0.18 15.04 -6.56
CA GLY A 258 -1.04 14.89 -7.73
C GLY A 258 -1.74 13.52 -7.76
N SER A 259 -1.04 12.44 -7.48
CA SER A 259 -1.64 11.10 -7.42
C SER A 259 -2.68 10.99 -6.31
N LEU A 260 -2.40 11.56 -5.14
CA LEU A 260 -3.32 11.53 -4.01
C LEU A 260 -4.62 12.30 -4.31
N VAL A 261 -4.53 13.49 -4.91
CA VAL A 261 -5.70 14.30 -5.28
C VAL A 261 -6.58 13.56 -6.29
N ILE A 262 -5.97 12.99 -7.34
CA ILE A 262 -6.71 12.22 -8.36
C ILE A 262 -7.40 11.01 -7.71
N ALA A 263 -6.68 10.24 -6.91
CA ALA A 263 -7.22 9.06 -6.25
C ALA A 263 -8.38 9.42 -5.31
N THR A 264 -8.23 10.42 -4.45
CA THR A 264 -9.28 10.87 -3.53
C THR A 264 -10.55 11.30 -4.27
N THR A 265 -10.39 12.05 -5.35
CA THR A 265 -11.53 12.49 -6.18
C THR A 265 -12.27 11.28 -6.76
N LEU A 266 -11.55 10.31 -7.32
CA LEU A 266 -12.15 9.11 -7.87
C LEU A 266 -12.83 8.24 -6.79
N TYR A 267 -12.23 8.12 -5.61
CA TYR A 267 -12.82 7.37 -4.49
C TYR A 267 -14.15 7.96 -4.03
N ILE A 268 -14.22 9.29 -3.90
CA ILE A 268 -15.47 9.98 -3.55
C ILE A 268 -16.54 9.72 -4.61
N ILE A 269 -16.20 9.89 -5.90
CA ILE A 269 -17.18 9.70 -6.99
C ILE A 269 -17.66 8.24 -7.04
N VAL A 270 -16.74 7.27 -6.98
CA VAL A 270 -17.10 5.84 -7.03
C VAL A 270 -17.95 5.45 -5.82
N THR A 271 -17.64 5.95 -4.63
CA THR A 271 -18.43 5.69 -3.42
C THR A 271 -19.84 6.25 -3.56
N LEU A 272 -19.98 7.48 -4.08
CA LEU A 272 -21.28 8.06 -4.39
C LEU A 272 -22.08 7.18 -5.35
N MET A 273 -21.45 6.72 -6.44
CA MET A 273 -22.11 5.86 -7.41
C MET A 273 -22.52 4.52 -6.78
N LEU A 274 -21.62 3.84 -6.07
CA LEU A 274 -21.90 2.55 -5.42
C LEU A 274 -23.08 2.63 -4.45
N THR A 275 -23.02 3.57 -3.52
CA THR A 275 -24.05 3.71 -2.47
C THR A 275 -25.35 4.34 -2.99
N GLY A 276 -25.30 4.98 -4.15
CA GLY A 276 -26.48 5.52 -4.81
C GLY A 276 -27.22 4.52 -5.70
N VAL A 277 -26.52 3.56 -6.30
CA VAL A 277 -27.11 2.54 -7.19
C VAL A 277 -27.89 1.48 -6.41
N ALA A 278 -27.36 1.07 -5.27
CA ALA A 278 -27.99 0.07 -4.40
C ALA A 278 -27.77 0.43 -2.93
N LYS A 279 -28.63 -0.10 -2.04
CA LYS A 279 -28.44 0.09 -0.60
C LYS A 279 -27.10 -0.49 -0.18
N TYR A 280 -26.37 0.25 0.68
CA TYR A 280 -25.06 -0.14 1.16
C TYR A 280 -24.99 -1.58 1.72
N SER A 281 -26.08 -2.08 2.32
CA SER A 281 -26.16 -3.42 2.92
C SER A 281 -26.01 -4.57 1.92
N VAL A 282 -26.27 -4.37 0.62
CA VAL A 282 -26.12 -5.43 -0.39
C VAL A 282 -24.65 -5.76 -0.69
N TYR A 283 -23.73 -4.89 -0.27
CA TYR A 283 -22.29 -5.11 -0.47
C TYR A 283 -21.64 -5.89 0.66
N SER A 284 -22.38 -6.30 1.70
CA SER A 284 -21.82 -7.10 2.80
C SER A 284 -21.32 -8.44 2.27
N GLY A 285 -20.06 -8.77 2.56
CA GLY A 285 -19.41 -9.99 2.07
C GLY A 285 -19.06 -10.00 0.58
N VAL A 286 -19.33 -8.91 -0.17
CA VAL A 286 -19.05 -8.83 -1.60
C VAL A 286 -17.65 -8.29 -1.84
N ALA A 287 -16.75 -9.14 -2.36
CA ALA A 287 -15.39 -8.75 -2.66
C ALA A 287 -15.18 -8.14 -4.08
N ALA A 288 -16.24 -8.06 -4.90
CA ALA A 288 -16.24 -7.37 -6.20
C ALA A 288 -17.40 -6.35 -6.31
N PRO A 289 -17.46 -5.33 -5.44
CA PRO A 289 -18.63 -4.46 -5.30
C PRO A 289 -18.95 -3.65 -6.56
N VAL A 290 -17.95 -3.26 -7.35
CA VAL A 290 -18.15 -2.49 -8.59
C VAL A 290 -18.82 -3.33 -9.66
N ALA A 291 -18.42 -4.60 -9.81
CA ALA A 291 -19.09 -5.53 -10.71
C ALA A 291 -20.50 -5.90 -10.22
N HIS A 292 -20.64 -6.10 -8.90
CA HIS A 292 -21.92 -6.39 -8.26
C HIS A 292 -22.95 -5.27 -8.50
N ALA A 293 -22.56 -4.01 -8.32
CA ALA A 293 -23.43 -2.85 -8.59
C ALA A 293 -23.96 -2.82 -10.03
N LEU A 294 -23.14 -3.21 -11.01
CA LEU A 294 -23.58 -3.31 -12.41
C LEU A 294 -24.53 -4.50 -12.64
N ASN A 295 -24.34 -5.60 -11.93
CA ASN A 295 -25.24 -6.75 -11.99
C ASN A 295 -26.61 -6.40 -11.38
N GLU A 296 -26.64 -5.67 -10.25
CA GLU A 296 -27.90 -5.19 -9.61
C GLU A 296 -28.77 -4.36 -10.56
N VAL A 297 -28.16 -3.54 -11.41
CA VAL A 297 -28.89 -2.74 -12.41
C VAL A 297 -29.07 -3.46 -13.76
N GLY A 298 -28.71 -4.74 -13.84
CA GLY A 298 -28.93 -5.58 -15.03
C GLY A 298 -27.91 -5.35 -16.16
N ILE A 299 -26.81 -4.62 -15.93
CA ILE A 299 -25.79 -4.31 -16.95
C ILE A 299 -24.68 -5.37 -16.91
N ARG A 300 -25.02 -6.63 -17.24
CA ARG A 300 -24.09 -7.78 -17.19
C ARG A 300 -22.84 -7.59 -18.05
N TRP A 301 -22.98 -7.04 -19.28
CA TRP A 301 -21.83 -6.80 -20.15
C TRP A 301 -20.86 -5.77 -19.55
N GLY A 302 -21.39 -4.75 -18.86
CA GLY A 302 -20.59 -3.76 -18.14
C GLY A 302 -19.85 -4.39 -16.97
N SER A 303 -20.51 -5.26 -16.20
CA SER A 303 -19.88 -6.05 -15.13
C SER A 303 -18.72 -6.89 -15.65
N ALA A 304 -18.89 -7.57 -16.81
CA ALA A 304 -17.82 -8.34 -17.44
C ALA A 304 -16.61 -7.46 -17.83
N LEU A 305 -16.84 -6.33 -18.50
CA LEU A 305 -15.75 -5.41 -18.89
C LEU A 305 -15.03 -4.82 -17.68
N VAL A 306 -15.77 -4.41 -16.65
CA VAL A 306 -15.20 -3.89 -15.40
C VAL A 306 -14.38 -4.98 -14.71
N SER A 307 -14.86 -6.22 -14.68
CA SER A 307 -14.14 -7.33 -14.07
C SER A 307 -12.83 -7.64 -14.81
N VAL A 308 -12.82 -7.66 -16.14
CA VAL A 308 -11.60 -7.84 -16.94
C VAL A 308 -10.58 -6.74 -16.66
N GLY A 309 -11.03 -5.49 -16.62
CA GLY A 309 -10.15 -4.36 -16.32
C GLY A 309 -9.62 -4.36 -14.88
N ALA A 310 -10.46 -4.74 -13.91
CA ALA A 310 -10.06 -4.90 -12.52
C ALA A 310 -9.01 -6.02 -12.38
N ILE A 311 -9.25 -7.19 -12.99
CA ILE A 311 -8.30 -8.31 -13.02
C ILE A 311 -6.94 -7.85 -13.57
N ALA A 312 -6.92 -7.21 -14.74
CA ALA A 312 -5.69 -6.72 -15.34
C ALA A 312 -4.94 -5.77 -14.39
N GLY A 313 -5.67 -4.86 -13.77
CA GLY A 313 -5.12 -3.91 -12.83
C GLY A 313 -4.63 -4.53 -11.52
N LEU A 314 -5.36 -5.47 -10.96
CA LEU A 314 -5.01 -6.15 -9.71
C LEU A 314 -3.82 -7.11 -9.92
N THR A 315 -3.72 -7.75 -11.10
CA THR A 315 -2.58 -8.62 -11.47
C THR A 315 -1.24 -7.88 -11.33
N THR A 316 -1.17 -6.65 -11.86
CA THR A 316 0.05 -5.84 -11.73
C THR A 316 0.32 -5.43 -10.30
N GLY A 317 -0.72 -5.15 -9.50
CA GLY A 317 -0.58 -4.84 -8.09
C GLY A 317 0.10 -5.97 -7.31
N VAL A 318 -0.32 -7.22 -7.52
CA VAL A 318 0.31 -8.41 -6.90
C VAL A 318 1.79 -8.49 -7.27
N LEU A 319 2.12 -8.34 -8.57
CA LEU A 319 3.51 -8.44 -9.05
C LEU A 319 4.40 -7.32 -8.49
N VAL A 320 3.91 -6.08 -8.47
CA VAL A 320 4.65 -4.91 -7.97
C VAL A 320 4.95 -5.05 -6.48
N LEU A 321 3.93 -5.39 -5.66
CA LEU A 321 4.11 -5.52 -4.23
C LEU A 321 5.02 -6.69 -3.86
N LEU A 322 4.88 -7.83 -4.53
CA LEU A 322 5.77 -8.98 -4.35
C LEU A 322 7.23 -8.63 -4.66
N GLY A 323 7.45 -7.89 -5.74
CA GLY A 323 8.78 -7.41 -6.12
C GLY A 323 9.34 -6.37 -5.15
N SER A 324 8.52 -5.42 -4.70
CA SER A 324 8.91 -4.36 -3.77
C SER A 324 9.29 -4.93 -2.41
N GLU A 325 8.48 -5.85 -1.87
CA GLU A 325 8.77 -6.53 -0.61
C GLU A 325 10.05 -7.36 -0.69
N SER A 326 10.23 -8.11 -1.77
CA SER A 326 11.46 -8.90 -1.97
C SER A 326 12.71 -8.02 -1.98
N ARG A 327 12.63 -6.81 -2.54
CA ARG A 327 13.74 -5.82 -2.54
C ARG A 327 13.95 -5.21 -1.17
N LEU A 328 12.88 -4.97 -0.40
CA LEU A 328 12.99 -4.48 0.98
C LEU A 328 13.71 -5.49 1.87
N ILE A 329 13.29 -6.76 1.85
CA ILE A 329 13.93 -7.86 2.58
C ILE A 329 15.41 -8.00 2.14
N TYR A 330 15.69 -7.90 0.84
CA TYR A 330 17.05 -7.90 0.31
C TYR A 330 17.87 -6.74 0.87
N SER A 331 17.32 -5.52 0.90
CA SER A 331 18.01 -4.33 1.41
C SER A 331 18.31 -4.45 2.90
N MET A 332 17.33 -4.85 3.71
CA MET A 332 17.52 -5.09 5.14
C MET A 332 18.57 -6.19 5.42
N SER A 333 18.58 -7.23 4.60
CA SER A 333 19.62 -8.29 4.68
C SER A 333 21.00 -7.79 4.26
N ARG A 334 21.07 -6.94 3.22
CA ARG A 334 22.32 -6.31 2.78
C ARG A 334 22.91 -5.39 3.86
N ASP A 335 22.06 -4.70 4.60
CA ASP A 335 22.44 -3.84 5.73
C ASP A 335 22.80 -4.64 6.99
N GLY A 336 22.66 -5.99 6.94
CA GLY A 336 23.03 -6.91 8.02
C GLY A 336 21.93 -7.11 9.07
N LEU A 337 20.73 -6.54 8.87
CA LEU A 337 19.63 -6.64 9.82
C LEU A 337 18.88 -7.98 9.71
N LEU A 338 18.91 -8.61 8.52
CA LEU A 338 18.35 -9.94 8.26
C LEU A 338 19.46 -10.93 7.82
N PRO A 339 19.20 -12.26 7.89
CA PRO A 339 20.16 -13.28 7.48
C PRO A 339 20.70 -13.05 6.05
N ARG A 340 22.01 -13.21 5.87
CA ARG A 340 22.70 -13.01 4.59
C ARG A 340 22.16 -13.86 3.43
N SER A 341 21.41 -14.89 3.72
CA SER A 341 20.75 -15.72 2.71
C SER A 341 19.80 -14.93 1.82
N PHE A 342 19.07 -13.97 2.39
CA PHE A 342 18.10 -13.11 1.67
C PHE A 342 18.78 -12.05 0.77
N SER A 343 20.07 -11.74 1.00
CA SER A 343 20.84 -10.83 0.15
C SER A 343 21.51 -11.52 -1.04
N LYS A 344 21.35 -12.84 -1.20
CA LYS A 344 21.87 -13.56 -2.36
C LYS A 344 20.98 -13.35 -3.57
N VAL A 345 21.59 -12.87 -4.65
CA VAL A 345 20.91 -12.58 -5.92
C VAL A 345 21.21 -13.69 -6.91
N SER A 346 20.20 -14.15 -7.63
CA SER A 346 20.34 -15.12 -8.71
C SER A 346 21.09 -14.53 -9.91
N ARG A 347 21.51 -15.37 -10.89
CA ARG A 347 22.10 -14.89 -12.16
C ARG A 347 21.20 -13.93 -12.93
N ARG A 348 19.90 -13.91 -12.65
CA ARG A 348 18.89 -13.04 -13.26
C ARG A 348 18.67 -11.73 -12.49
N GLY A 349 19.41 -11.47 -11.42
CA GLY A 349 19.30 -10.27 -10.61
C GLY A 349 18.14 -10.30 -9.60
N VAL A 350 17.58 -11.47 -9.28
CA VAL A 350 16.42 -11.63 -8.38
C VAL A 350 16.84 -12.24 -7.05
N PRO A 351 16.40 -11.72 -5.90
CA PRO A 351 16.63 -12.30 -4.58
C PRO A 351 15.67 -13.46 -4.32
N ASN A 352 15.94 -14.63 -4.90
CA ASN A 352 15.02 -15.78 -4.93
C ASN A 352 14.49 -16.18 -3.55
N GLN A 353 15.34 -16.17 -2.51
CA GLN A 353 14.90 -16.58 -1.17
C GLN A 353 13.91 -15.58 -0.55
N ALA A 354 14.10 -14.30 -0.82
CA ALA A 354 13.13 -13.28 -0.40
C ALA A 354 11.79 -13.47 -1.13
N VAL A 355 11.82 -13.68 -2.45
CA VAL A 355 10.60 -13.95 -3.25
C VAL A 355 9.83 -15.15 -2.71
N ILE A 356 10.52 -16.27 -2.43
CA ILE A 356 9.90 -17.49 -1.92
C ILE A 356 9.28 -17.26 -0.54
N CYS A 357 9.97 -16.54 0.35
CA CYS A 357 9.46 -16.20 1.67
C CYS A 357 8.16 -15.37 1.58
N VAL A 358 8.17 -14.32 0.77
CA VAL A 358 6.99 -13.46 0.52
C VAL A 358 5.84 -14.25 -0.10
N TRP A 359 6.14 -15.12 -1.07
CA TRP A 359 5.16 -16.00 -1.69
C TRP A 359 4.45 -16.90 -0.68
N ILE A 360 5.22 -17.61 0.18
CA ILE A 360 4.64 -18.53 1.18
C ILE A 360 3.72 -17.77 2.14
N ILE A 361 4.19 -16.64 2.68
CA ILE A 361 3.39 -15.86 3.63
C ILE A 361 2.14 -15.31 2.95
N GLY A 362 2.29 -14.76 1.74
CA GLY A 362 1.18 -14.20 0.98
C GLY A 362 0.09 -15.22 0.63
N VAL A 363 0.49 -16.43 0.24
CA VAL A 363 -0.45 -17.54 -0.05
C VAL A 363 -1.22 -17.95 1.20
N ILE A 364 -0.55 -18.05 2.36
CA ILE A 364 -1.22 -18.38 3.63
C ILE A 364 -2.23 -17.30 3.99
N LEU A 365 -1.83 -16.03 3.96
CA LEU A 365 -2.73 -14.92 4.31
C LEU A 365 -3.94 -14.83 3.39
N ALA A 366 -3.73 -14.89 2.07
CA ALA A 366 -4.81 -14.81 1.09
C ALA A 366 -5.76 -16.01 1.12
N GLY A 367 -5.24 -17.19 1.49
CA GLY A 367 -6.04 -18.40 1.59
C GLY A 367 -6.88 -18.53 2.87
N VAL A 368 -6.46 -17.85 3.95
CA VAL A 368 -7.00 -18.11 5.31
C VAL A 368 -7.84 -16.94 5.84
N LEU A 369 -7.43 -15.69 5.59
CA LEU A 369 -8.02 -14.52 6.24
C LEU A 369 -9.03 -13.80 5.34
N PRO A 370 -10.12 -13.22 5.94
CA PRO A 370 -11.08 -12.40 5.22
C PRO A 370 -10.46 -11.05 4.85
N ILE A 371 -10.92 -10.48 3.74
CA ILE A 371 -10.36 -9.25 3.13
C ILE A 371 -10.34 -8.06 4.10
N GLY A 372 -11.36 -7.92 4.94
CA GLY A 372 -11.44 -6.82 5.91
C GLY A 372 -10.30 -6.89 6.94
N THR A 373 -10.05 -8.07 7.52
CA THR A 373 -8.94 -8.29 8.47
C THR A 373 -7.58 -8.06 7.81
N ILE A 374 -7.43 -8.53 6.54
CA ILE A 374 -6.21 -8.30 5.78
C ILE A 374 -5.97 -6.79 5.59
N ALA A 375 -7.00 -6.03 5.20
CA ALA A 375 -6.88 -4.58 5.02
C ALA A 375 -6.50 -3.84 6.30
N GLU A 376 -7.09 -4.19 7.44
CA GLU A 376 -6.76 -3.57 8.72
C GLU A 376 -5.32 -3.87 9.18
N LEU A 377 -4.85 -5.12 8.98
CA LEU A 377 -3.46 -5.51 9.28
C LEU A 377 -2.46 -4.73 8.43
N CYS A 378 -2.80 -4.44 7.18
CA CYS A 378 -1.99 -3.59 6.33
C CYS A 378 -1.93 -2.16 6.89
N ASN A 379 -3.08 -1.59 7.22
CA ASN A 379 -3.20 -0.20 7.66
C ASN A 379 -2.42 0.09 8.93
N ILE A 380 -2.40 -0.82 9.91
CA ILE A 380 -1.70 -0.57 11.16
C ILE A 380 -0.19 -0.40 10.96
N GLY A 381 0.41 -1.20 10.07
CA GLY A 381 1.82 -1.09 9.70
C GLY A 381 2.15 0.24 9.04
N THR A 382 1.35 0.61 8.04
CA THR A 382 1.52 1.85 7.28
C THR A 382 1.30 3.11 8.14
N LEU A 383 0.27 3.11 8.99
CA LEU A 383 0.01 4.25 9.89
C LEU A 383 1.18 4.51 10.85
N TRP A 384 1.82 3.46 11.36
CA TRP A 384 3.04 3.60 12.14
C TRP A 384 4.22 4.12 11.31
N ALA A 385 4.37 3.65 10.07
CA ALA A 385 5.41 4.18 9.17
C ALA A 385 5.21 5.68 8.90
N PHE A 386 3.98 6.12 8.62
CA PHE A 386 3.64 7.53 8.39
C PHE A 386 3.84 8.39 9.64
N PHE A 387 3.50 7.85 10.82
CA PHE A 387 3.78 8.50 12.08
C PHE A 387 5.28 8.80 12.24
N PHE A 388 6.13 7.78 12.04
CA PHE A 388 7.57 7.97 12.21
C PHE A 388 8.21 8.82 11.10
N VAL A 389 7.70 8.78 9.88
CA VAL A 389 8.11 9.70 8.81
C VAL A 389 7.85 11.15 9.22
N SER A 390 6.68 11.43 9.81
CA SER A 390 6.34 12.76 10.31
C SER A 390 7.25 13.19 11.47
N VAL A 391 7.58 12.28 12.40
CA VAL A 391 8.59 12.51 13.45
C VAL A 391 9.95 12.82 12.84
N THR A 392 10.34 12.07 11.80
CA THR A 392 11.65 12.21 11.13
C THR A 392 11.81 13.61 10.51
N VAL A 393 10.75 14.17 9.91
CA VAL A 393 10.79 15.55 9.38
C VAL A 393 11.14 16.56 10.50
N ILE A 394 10.48 16.46 11.66
CA ILE A 394 10.73 17.36 12.80
C ILE A 394 12.16 17.21 13.32
N VAL A 395 12.62 15.96 13.47
CA VAL A 395 13.96 15.64 13.99
C VAL A 395 15.05 16.14 13.04
N LEU A 396 14.94 15.82 11.73
CA LEU A 396 15.94 16.22 10.75
C LEU A 396 15.99 17.74 10.54
N ARG A 397 14.88 18.47 10.69
CA ARG A 397 14.92 19.94 10.66
C ARG A 397 15.65 20.54 11.84
N LYS A 398 15.61 19.90 13.01
CA LYS A 398 16.36 20.35 14.21
C LYS A 398 17.83 19.96 14.16
N MET A 399 18.13 18.76 13.64
CA MET A 399 19.50 18.24 13.65
C MET A 399 20.36 18.74 12.48
N HIS A 400 19.74 18.89 11.31
CA HIS A 400 20.40 19.30 10.07
C HIS A 400 19.62 20.46 9.42
N PRO A 401 19.60 21.67 10.03
CA PRO A 401 18.91 22.84 9.50
C PRO A 401 19.47 23.30 8.14
N GLU A 402 20.77 23.07 7.92
CA GLU A 402 21.53 23.38 6.69
C GLU A 402 21.23 22.45 5.52
N MET A 403 20.60 21.30 5.76
CA MET A 403 20.31 20.32 4.72
C MET A 403 19.48 20.93 3.58
N PRO A 404 19.89 20.81 2.31
CA PRO A 404 19.15 21.34 1.18
C PRO A 404 17.80 20.63 1.04
N ARG A 405 16.71 21.40 1.08
CA ARG A 405 15.34 20.93 0.91
C ARG A 405 14.66 21.77 -0.16
N ALA A 406 14.45 21.18 -1.32
CA ALA A 406 13.78 21.87 -2.40
C ALA A 406 12.25 21.98 -2.19
N PHE A 407 11.67 20.98 -1.53
CA PHE A 407 10.33 21.05 -1.01
C PHE A 407 10.39 21.08 0.52
N LYS A 408 9.65 22.01 1.13
CA LYS A 408 9.52 22.15 2.58
C LYS A 408 8.07 22.02 2.97
N VAL A 409 7.75 21.09 3.87
CA VAL A 409 6.41 21.00 4.47
C VAL A 409 6.06 22.36 5.05
N PRO A 410 4.90 22.96 4.69
CA PRO A 410 4.45 24.21 5.29
C PRO A 410 4.14 24.04 6.77
N ALA A 411 4.20 25.14 7.52
CA ALA A 411 3.81 25.19 8.94
C ALA A 411 4.38 24.06 9.83
N VAL A 412 5.66 23.71 9.69
CA VAL A 412 6.32 22.77 10.62
C VAL A 412 6.57 23.48 11.95
N PRO A 413 6.19 22.90 13.12
CA PRO A 413 5.84 21.48 13.30
C PRO A 413 4.34 21.12 13.18
N ALA A 414 3.44 22.05 12.86
CA ALA A 414 2.00 21.82 12.94
C ALA A 414 1.53 20.68 12.01
N ILE A 415 1.86 20.69 10.71
CA ILE A 415 1.43 19.65 9.77
C ILE A 415 1.97 18.27 10.14
N PRO A 416 3.27 18.06 10.44
CA PRO A 416 3.75 16.79 10.97
C PRO A 416 3.03 16.33 12.24
N LEU A 417 2.72 17.25 13.18
CA LEU A 417 1.98 16.91 14.41
C LEU A 417 0.53 16.50 14.10
N ILE A 418 -0.15 17.19 13.18
CA ILE A 418 -1.48 16.80 12.70
C ILE A 418 -1.43 15.43 12.04
N SER A 419 -0.44 15.16 11.18
CA SER A 419 -0.23 13.85 10.58
C SER A 419 -0.07 12.75 11.63
N MET A 420 0.77 12.97 12.64
CA MET A 420 0.96 12.06 13.77
C MET A 420 -0.34 11.81 14.54
N ALA A 421 -1.08 12.88 14.84
CA ALA A 421 -2.35 12.80 15.58
C ALA A 421 -3.41 12.02 14.77
N LEU A 422 -3.53 12.27 13.46
CA LEU A 422 -4.44 11.55 12.58
C LEU A 422 -4.04 10.07 12.42
N CYS A 423 -2.75 9.77 12.31
CA CYS A 423 -2.29 8.37 12.28
C CYS A 423 -2.67 7.64 13.57
N ILE A 424 -2.40 8.23 14.74
CA ILE A 424 -2.79 7.64 16.04
C ILE A 424 -4.32 7.50 16.13
N PHE A 425 -5.07 8.52 15.71
CA PHE A 425 -6.53 8.47 15.71
C PHE A 425 -7.06 7.30 14.89
N LEU A 426 -6.55 7.10 13.65
CA LEU A 426 -6.97 5.99 12.81
C LEU A 426 -6.54 4.62 13.36
N VAL A 427 -5.35 4.52 13.95
CA VAL A 427 -4.86 3.28 14.57
C VAL A 427 -5.77 2.85 15.73
N ILE A 428 -6.28 3.78 16.53
CA ILE A 428 -7.19 3.49 17.65
C ILE A 428 -8.56 2.98 17.16
N GLN A 429 -8.97 3.31 15.94
CA GLN A 429 -10.22 2.85 15.35
C GLN A 429 -10.18 1.41 14.80
N LEU A 430 -8.99 0.80 14.73
CA LEU A 430 -8.81 -0.57 14.25
C LEU A 430 -9.29 -1.60 15.27
N ASP A 431 -9.73 -2.75 14.79
CA ASP A 431 -10.26 -3.83 15.61
C ASP A 431 -9.22 -4.42 16.57
N THR A 432 -9.66 -4.89 17.72
CA THR A 432 -8.79 -5.47 18.77
C THR A 432 -7.94 -6.62 18.24
N MET A 433 -8.47 -7.45 17.33
CA MET A 433 -7.72 -8.56 16.71
C MET A 433 -6.55 -8.07 15.88
N THR A 434 -6.72 -6.95 15.18
CA THR A 434 -5.64 -6.29 14.42
C THR A 434 -4.52 -5.83 15.36
N TRP A 435 -4.87 -5.26 16.51
CA TRP A 435 -3.90 -4.88 17.53
C TRP A 435 -3.13 -6.07 18.08
N ILE A 436 -3.82 -7.17 18.41
CA ILE A 436 -3.18 -8.39 18.91
C ILE A 436 -2.19 -8.93 17.88
N ALA A 437 -2.62 -9.05 16.63
CA ALA A 437 -1.77 -9.53 15.54
C ALA A 437 -0.56 -8.62 15.31
N PHE A 438 -0.74 -7.29 15.36
CA PHE A 438 0.35 -6.34 15.23
C PHE A 438 1.35 -6.39 16.38
N VAL A 439 0.88 -6.54 17.61
CA VAL A 439 1.76 -6.71 18.77
C VAL A 439 2.58 -7.99 18.65
N LEU A 440 1.95 -9.11 18.27
CA LEU A 440 2.65 -10.38 18.03
C LEU A 440 3.69 -10.25 16.93
N TRP A 441 3.34 -9.60 15.81
CA TRP A 441 4.25 -9.29 14.70
C TRP A 441 5.44 -8.45 15.18
N THR A 442 5.17 -7.39 15.94
CA THR A 442 6.19 -6.49 16.47
C THR A 442 7.13 -7.22 17.44
N VAL A 443 6.59 -8.04 18.34
CA VAL A 443 7.39 -8.85 19.27
C VAL A 443 8.29 -9.83 18.51
N ALA A 444 7.76 -10.50 17.48
CA ALA A 444 8.55 -11.38 16.61
C ALA A 444 9.68 -10.62 15.90
N GLY A 445 9.38 -9.45 15.34
CA GLY A 445 10.37 -8.60 14.69
C GLY A 445 11.46 -8.13 15.65
N MET A 446 11.08 -7.69 16.85
CA MET A 446 12.06 -7.27 17.85
C MET A 446 12.91 -8.44 18.35
N ALA A 447 12.33 -9.64 18.49
CA ALA A 447 13.10 -10.84 18.82
C ALA A 447 14.17 -11.15 17.73
N ILE A 448 13.81 -11.08 16.46
CA ILE A 448 14.74 -11.25 15.34
C ILE A 448 15.83 -10.17 15.38
N TYR A 449 15.46 -8.91 15.60
CA TYR A 449 16.42 -7.81 15.69
C TYR A 449 17.46 -8.00 16.81
N PHE A 450 17.00 -8.31 18.02
CA PHE A 450 17.93 -8.50 19.15
C PHE A 450 18.73 -9.80 19.05
N ALA A 451 18.16 -10.86 18.48
CA ALA A 451 18.88 -12.13 18.30
C ALA A 451 19.95 -12.04 17.21
N TYR A 452 19.63 -11.38 16.09
CA TYR A 452 20.47 -11.34 14.89
C TYR A 452 20.91 -9.92 14.50
N GLY A 453 19.99 -8.98 14.26
CA GLY A 453 20.23 -7.67 13.65
C GLY A 453 21.29 -6.85 14.39
N VAL A 454 21.14 -6.68 15.71
CA VAL A 454 22.07 -5.90 16.54
C VAL A 454 23.53 -6.38 16.43
N LYS A 455 23.72 -7.69 16.21
CA LYS A 455 25.06 -8.31 16.16
C LYS A 455 25.70 -8.22 14.78
N HIS A 456 24.90 -8.16 13.71
CA HIS A 456 25.35 -8.25 12.32
C HIS A 456 25.15 -6.96 11.54
N SER A 457 24.60 -5.92 12.14
CA SER A 457 24.38 -4.61 11.52
C SER A 457 25.69 -4.00 11.02
N LYS A 458 25.72 -3.60 9.74
CA LYS A 458 26.88 -2.97 9.10
C LYS A 458 27.06 -1.50 9.48
N ALA A 459 26.06 -0.85 10.09
CA ALA A 459 26.26 0.51 10.60
C ALA A 459 27.41 0.59 11.61
N SER A 460 27.75 -0.52 12.29
CA SER A 460 28.91 -0.59 13.18
C SER A 460 30.25 -0.55 12.43
N GLU A 461 30.32 -1.08 11.21
CA GLU A 461 31.55 -1.09 10.41
C GLU A 461 31.87 0.30 9.83
N HIS A 462 30.84 1.11 9.55
CA HIS A 462 31.00 2.46 9.03
C HIS A 462 31.40 3.47 10.11
N ILE A 463 30.90 3.32 11.33
CA ILE A 463 31.28 4.18 12.47
C ILE A 463 32.70 3.86 12.94
N ALA A 464 33.14 2.61 12.83
CA ALA A 464 34.54 2.22 13.21
C ALA A 464 35.60 2.68 12.20
N LYS A 465 35.23 3.15 11.01
CA LYS A 465 36.11 3.66 9.96
C LYS A 465 36.20 5.19 9.93
N GLN A 466 35.42 5.89 10.72
CA GLN A 466 35.54 7.32 11.03
C GLN A 466 36.32 7.54 12.32
#